data_ee73adce9f9692b00e42e656bbb74e8f
#
_entry.id   ee73adce9f9692b00e42e656bbb74e8f
#
_cell.length_a   1.000
_cell.length_b   1.000
_cell.length_c   1.000
_cell.angle_alpha   90.00
_cell.angle_beta   90.00
_cell.angle_gamma   90.00
#
_symmetry.space_group_name_H-M   'P 1'
#
loop_
_entity.id
_entity.type
_entity.pdbx_description
1 polymer ?
#
loop_
_entity_poly.entity_id
_entity_poly.type
_entity_poly.pdbx_seq_one_letter_code
_entity_poly.pdbx_strand_id
1 'polypeptide(L)'
;MFTQPELAPIARLLAESGVSDLVFNGYSYAAVLRHNRWSAVASGFESEEQFAQAVKLLVSIGGRQIDLAHPFASANLEKVRVHAMLASAVNRQTHLSIRVHASRDLALSQWLGVNQITQAQTQLLRQVLDSRESFLISGSAGAGKTTLLRALLSENSSERIITIEDTVELQLLSKDCVSLVAREANSEGRGEITLNQLLIESLRMRPDRIVIGEVRSLELVTLLQASSSGHCAGATIHAASIEQVSARIESIATASLFEPQQIARLAKSSIAWLIHVSIQGSRRCLEIRRNV
;
A
#
# COMPACT_ATOMS: atom_id res chain seq x y z
N MET A 1 -19.37 -1.89 10.19
CA MET A 1 -18.60 -2.28 9.01
C MET A 1 -19.32 -3.45 8.30
N PHE A 2 -19.47 -4.60 8.93
CA PHE A 2 -20.23 -5.72 8.38
C PHE A 2 -21.52 -5.90 9.17
N THR A 3 -22.67 -5.91 8.49
CA THR A 3 -23.99 -6.02 9.10
C THR A 3 -24.60 -7.43 9.01
N GLN A 4 -23.97 -8.30 8.21
CA GLN A 4 -24.42 -9.67 7.99
C GLN A 4 -24.09 -10.54 9.23
N PRO A 5 -25.05 -11.33 9.74
CA PRO A 5 -24.86 -12.16 10.93
C PRO A 5 -23.67 -13.13 10.82
N GLU A 6 -23.41 -13.65 9.63
CA GLU A 6 -22.33 -14.59 9.33
C GLU A 6 -20.95 -13.95 9.56
N LEU A 7 -20.85 -12.63 9.43
CA LEU A 7 -19.62 -11.86 9.63
C LEU A 7 -19.46 -11.29 11.03
N ALA A 8 -20.43 -11.54 11.95
CA ALA A 8 -20.41 -10.99 13.29
C ALA A 8 -19.13 -11.32 14.10
N PRO A 9 -18.54 -12.55 14.03
CA PRO A 9 -17.29 -12.86 14.71
C PRO A 9 -16.13 -11.99 14.20
N ILE A 10 -16.02 -11.81 12.89
CA ILE A 10 -14.98 -10.97 12.25
C ILE A 10 -15.20 -9.50 12.62
N ALA A 11 -16.43 -9.00 12.50
CA ALA A 11 -16.80 -7.62 12.82
C ALA A 11 -16.48 -7.25 14.27
N ARG A 12 -16.74 -8.15 15.20
CA ARG A 12 -16.44 -7.98 16.64
C ARG A 12 -14.94 -7.78 16.87
N LEU A 13 -14.09 -8.65 16.28
CA LEU A 13 -12.64 -8.58 16.45
C LEU A 13 -12.04 -7.33 15.80
N LEU A 14 -12.57 -6.91 14.65
CA LEU A 14 -12.12 -5.69 13.97
C LEU A 14 -12.58 -4.40 14.66
N ALA A 15 -13.65 -4.46 15.47
CA ALA A 15 -14.14 -3.31 16.22
C ALA A 15 -13.27 -3.00 17.45
N GLU A 16 -12.41 -3.91 17.88
CA GLU A 16 -11.53 -3.71 19.02
C GLU A 16 -10.45 -2.66 18.71
N SER A 17 -10.20 -1.79 19.68
CA SER A 17 -9.27 -0.66 19.51
C SER A 17 -7.84 -1.15 19.23
N GLY A 18 -7.18 -0.54 18.25
CA GLY A 18 -5.76 -0.75 17.96
C GLY A 18 -5.45 -2.01 17.14
N VAL A 19 -6.47 -2.75 16.67
CA VAL A 19 -6.27 -3.87 15.75
C VAL A 19 -5.81 -3.34 14.40
N SER A 20 -4.64 -3.80 13.94
CA SER A 20 -4.09 -3.51 12.61
C SER A 20 -4.21 -4.68 11.66
N ASP A 21 -4.11 -5.92 12.18
CA ASP A 21 -4.26 -7.14 11.39
C ASP A 21 -5.03 -8.18 12.19
N LEU A 22 -5.78 -9.03 11.49
CA LEU A 22 -6.54 -10.15 12.02
C LEU A 22 -6.33 -11.36 11.12
N VAL A 23 -5.97 -12.48 11.68
CA VAL A 23 -5.76 -13.74 10.95
C VAL A 23 -6.58 -14.87 11.55
N PHE A 24 -7.04 -15.76 10.67
CA PHE A 24 -7.66 -17.03 11.03
C PHE A 24 -6.88 -18.16 10.34
N ASN A 25 -6.52 -19.18 11.11
CA ASN A 25 -5.93 -20.43 10.62
C ASN A 25 -6.93 -21.57 10.91
N GLY A 26 -7.89 -21.78 9.99
CA GLY A 26 -9.07 -22.57 10.23
C GLY A 26 -10.10 -21.83 11.12
N TYR A 27 -11.26 -22.48 11.33
CA TYR A 27 -12.34 -21.89 12.13
C TYR A 27 -12.03 -21.79 13.64
N SER A 28 -11.12 -22.64 14.15
CA SER A 28 -10.85 -22.76 15.59
C SER A 28 -9.77 -21.81 16.11
N TYR A 29 -8.97 -21.19 15.24
CA TYR A 29 -7.88 -20.30 15.63
C TYR A 29 -8.00 -18.93 14.97
N ALA A 30 -7.91 -17.89 15.81
CA ALA A 30 -7.74 -16.52 15.36
C ALA A 30 -6.67 -15.80 16.17
N ALA A 31 -6.01 -14.82 15.56
CA ALA A 31 -5.10 -13.92 16.25
C ALA A 31 -5.22 -12.49 15.71
N VAL A 32 -5.06 -11.52 16.58
CA VAL A 32 -5.05 -10.09 16.26
C VAL A 32 -3.68 -9.48 16.48
N LEU A 33 -3.27 -8.60 15.59
CA LEU A 33 -2.08 -7.76 15.76
C LEU A 33 -2.51 -6.40 16.35
N ARG A 34 -1.99 -6.09 17.54
CA ARG A 34 -2.18 -4.80 18.21
C ARG A 34 -0.83 -4.27 18.69
N HIS A 35 -0.55 -3.00 18.42
CA HIS A 35 0.70 -2.37 18.87
C HIS A 35 1.95 -3.21 18.55
N ASN A 36 1.97 -3.81 17.37
CA ASN A 36 3.04 -4.69 16.88
C ASN A 36 3.22 -6.02 17.66
N ARG A 37 2.17 -6.48 18.36
CA ARG A 37 2.16 -7.76 19.08
C ARG A 37 0.96 -8.61 18.66
N TRP A 38 1.23 -9.86 18.30
CA TRP A 38 0.19 -10.86 18.05
C TRP A 38 -0.37 -11.41 19.36
N SER A 39 -1.69 -11.54 19.41
CA SER A 39 -2.41 -12.16 20.54
C SER A 39 -3.47 -13.10 19.99
N ALA A 40 -3.46 -14.35 20.45
CA ALA A 40 -4.51 -15.31 20.14
C ALA A 40 -5.84 -14.86 20.76
N VAL A 41 -6.93 -15.04 20.01
CA VAL A 41 -8.30 -14.70 20.43
C VAL A 41 -9.26 -15.80 20.01
N ALA A 42 -10.44 -15.85 20.66
CA ALA A 42 -11.49 -16.76 20.23
C ALA A 42 -12.01 -16.38 18.84
N SER A 43 -12.04 -17.32 17.91
CA SER A 43 -12.47 -17.09 16.53
C SER A 43 -13.97 -16.72 16.45
N GLY A 44 -14.78 -17.34 17.28
CA GLY A 44 -16.24 -17.19 17.30
C GLY A 44 -16.99 -18.00 16.24
N PHE A 45 -16.29 -18.89 15.52
CA PHE A 45 -16.89 -19.85 14.56
C PHE A 45 -16.95 -21.23 15.19
N GLU A 46 -17.99 -21.99 14.88
CA GLU A 46 -18.24 -23.32 15.45
C GLU A 46 -17.82 -24.45 14.52
N SER A 47 -17.75 -24.20 13.21
CA SER A 47 -17.35 -25.20 12.22
C SER A 47 -16.60 -24.58 11.02
N GLU A 48 -15.92 -25.45 10.28
CA GLU A 48 -15.21 -25.05 9.04
C GLU A 48 -16.20 -24.57 7.96
N GLU A 49 -17.40 -25.19 7.89
CA GLU A 49 -18.44 -24.81 6.95
C GLU A 49 -18.94 -23.40 7.21
N GLN A 50 -19.23 -23.09 8.48
CA GLN A 50 -19.66 -21.74 8.89
C GLN A 50 -18.58 -20.70 8.55
N PHE A 51 -17.33 -21.00 8.87
CA PHE A 51 -16.20 -20.10 8.56
C PHE A 51 -16.00 -19.93 7.07
N ALA A 52 -16.01 -21.00 6.28
CA ALA A 52 -15.88 -20.95 4.82
C ALA A 52 -17.00 -20.12 4.17
N GLN A 53 -18.25 -20.22 4.67
CA GLN A 53 -19.36 -19.39 4.21
C GLN A 53 -19.12 -17.91 4.52
N ALA A 54 -18.68 -17.58 5.73
CA ALA A 54 -18.35 -16.21 6.11
C ALA A 54 -17.22 -15.64 5.22
N VAL A 55 -16.18 -16.44 4.93
CA VAL A 55 -15.08 -16.04 4.05
C VAL A 55 -15.56 -15.79 2.62
N LYS A 56 -16.39 -16.66 2.04
CA LYS A 56 -16.97 -16.46 0.72
C LYS A 56 -17.81 -15.20 0.64
N LEU A 57 -18.65 -14.97 1.66
CA LEU A 57 -19.47 -13.76 1.76
C LEU A 57 -18.59 -12.51 1.84
N LEU A 58 -17.56 -12.51 2.69
CA LEU A 58 -16.66 -11.37 2.84
C LEU A 58 -15.93 -11.02 1.53
N VAL A 59 -15.45 -12.03 0.81
CA VAL A 59 -14.79 -11.87 -0.49
C VAL A 59 -15.78 -11.33 -1.54
N SER A 60 -17.04 -11.81 -1.52
CA SER A 60 -18.09 -11.38 -2.46
C SER A 60 -18.50 -9.91 -2.25
N ILE A 61 -18.53 -9.42 -0.99
CA ILE A 61 -18.76 -8.01 -0.68
C ILE A 61 -17.66 -7.13 -1.30
N GLY A 62 -16.43 -7.63 -1.38
CA GLY A 62 -15.33 -6.98 -2.08
C GLY A 62 -15.34 -7.16 -3.61
N GLY A 63 -16.44 -7.64 -4.18
CA GLY A 63 -16.62 -7.80 -5.62
C GLY A 63 -15.80 -8.95 -6.24
N ARG A 64 -15.36 -9.91 -5.44
CA ARG A 64 -14.57 -11.08 -5.86
C ARG A 64 -15.32 -12.37 -5.62
N GLN A 65 -14.90 -13.42 -6.31
CA GLN A 65 -15.40 -14.77 -6.11
C GLN A 65 -14.26 -15.68 -5.65
N ILE A 66 -14.58 -16.65 -4.81
CA ILE A 66 -13.67 -17.67 -4.33
C ILE A 66 -14.43 -19.01 -4.27
N ASP A 67 -13.86 -20.03 -4.88
CA ASP A 67 -14.43 -21.38 -4.97
C ASP A 67 -13.32 -22.45 -5.00
N LEU A 68 -13.68 -23.70 -5.22
CA LEU A 68 -12.69 -24.80 -5.26
C LEU A 68 -11.80 -24.78 -6.51
N ALA A 69 -12.25 -24.16 -7.61
CA ALA A 69 -11.44 -24.00 -8.82
C ALA A 69 -10.45 -22.84 -8.66
N HIS A 70 -10.86 -21.80 -7.93
CA HIS A 70 -10.05 -20.63 -7.60
C HIS A 70 -10.07 -20.46 -6.08
N PRO A 71 -9.26 -21.26 -5.33
CA PRO A 71 -9.39 -21.37 -3.87
C PRO A 71 -8.79 -20.22 -3.08
N PHE A 72 -8.23 -19.19 -3.72
CA PHE A 72 -7.69 -17.99 -3.07
C PHE A 72 -8.17 -16.73 -3.79
N ALA A 73 -8.44 -15.70 -3.00
CA ALA A 73 -8.81 -14.38 -3.51
C ALA A 73 -8.35 -13.28 -2.56
N SER A 74 -7.99 -12.14 -3.16
CA SER A 74 -7.82 -10.88 -2.43
C SER A 74 -8.99 -9.96 -2.74
N ALA A 75 -9.50 -9.25 -1.74
CA ALA A 75 -10.55 -8.27 -1.89
C ALA A 75 -10.24 -7.02 -1.07
N ASN A 76 -10.57 -5.87 -1.62
CA ASN A 76 -10.46 -4.60 -0.94
C ASN A 76 -11.86 -4.12 -0.57
N LEU A 77 -12.06 -3.87 0.71
CA LEU A 77 -13.27 -3.24 1.25
C LEU A 77 -12.88 -1.88 1.82
N GLU A 78 -13.84 -1.00 2.01
CA GLU A 78 -13.62 0.42 2.37
C GLU A 78 -12.54 0.66 3.43
N LYS A 79 -12.46 -0.20 4.44
CA LYS A 79 -11.54 -0.04 5.59
C LYS A 79 -10.57 -1.20 5.79
N VAL A 80 -10.67 -2.25 4.99
CA VAL A 80 -9.84 -3.43 5.15
C VAL A 80 -9.44 -4.05 3.81
N ARG A 81 -8.24 -4.61 3.76
CA ARG A 81 -7.82 -5.55 2.73
C ARG A 81 -7.95 -6.97 3.28
N VAL A 82 -8.55 -7.82 2.49
CA VAL A 82 -8.78 -9.23 2.81
C VAL A 82 -7.98 -10.11 1.86
N HIS A 83 -7.32 -11.12 2.38
CA HIS A 83 -6.80 -12.23 1.60
C HIS A 83 -7.33 -13.53 2.19
N ALA A 84 -7.98 -14.34 1.37
CA ALA A 84 -8.64 -15.56 1.76
C ALA A 84 -8.13 -16.76 0.95
N MET A 85 -8.10 -17.92 1.58
CA MET A 85 -7.81 -19.21 0.96
C MET A 85 -8.79 -20.24 1.51
N LEU A 86 -9.61 -20.87 0.65
CA LEU A 86 -10.52 -21.93 1.05
C LEU A 86 -9.78 -23.27 1.26
N ALA A 87 -10.30 -24.11 2.14
CA ALA A 87 -9.91 -25.49 2.20
C ALA A 87 -10.05 -26.18 0.83
N SER A 88 -8.98 -26.78 0.34
CA SER A 88 -8.90 -27.35 -1.00
C SER A 88 -7.79 -28.41 -1.07
N ALA A 89 -7.50 -28.94 -2.27
CA ALA A 89 -6.40 -29.89 -2.47
C ALA A 89 -5.02 -29.33 -2.11
N VAL A 90 -4.83 -28.00 -2.16
CA VAL A 90 -3.56 -27.33 -1.80
C VAL A 90 -3.51 -26.86 -0.35
N ASN A 91 -4.65 -26.86 0.35
CA ASN A 91 -4.73 -26.42 1.73
C ASN A 91 -5.86 -27.14 2.49
N ARG A 92 -5.57 -27.64 3.69
CA ARG A 92 -6.51 -28.46 4.47
C ARG A 92 -7.57 -27.64 5.23
N GLN A 93 -7.36 -26.37 5.43
CA GLN A 93 -8.22 -25.49 6.23
C GLN A 93 -8.42 -24.16 5.50
N THR A 94 -9.55 -23.52 5.72
CA THR A 94 -9.77 -22.16 5.26
C THR A 94 -8.90 -21.19 6.05
N HIS A 95 -8.24 -20.27 5.35
CA HIS A 95 -7.46 -19.19 5.96
C HIS A 95 -8.02 -17.84 5.57
N LEU A 96 -7.93 -16.90 6.49
CA LEU A 96 -8.33 -15.51 6.27
C LEU A 96 -7.32 -14.58 6.92
N SER A 97 -6.81 -13.63 6.14
CA SER A 97 -5.98 -12.54 6.62
C SER A 97 -6.66 -11.22 6.30
N ILE A 98 -6.86 -10.39 7.30
CA ILE A 98 -7.48 -9.07 7.17
C ILE A 98 -6.50 -8.03 7.67
N ARG A 99 -6.17 -7.05 6.84
CA ARG A 99 -5.43 -5.85 7.23
C ARG A 99 -6.37 -4.67 7.31
N VAL A 100 -6.37 -3.97 8.44
CA VAL A 100 -7.13 -2.74 8.63
C VAL A 100 -6.34 -1.56 8.06
N HIS A 101 -6.95 -0.81 7.17
CA HIS A 101 -6.34 0.42 6.67
C HIS A 101 -6.27 1.45 7.80
N ALA A 102 -5.09 2.01 8.03
CA ALA A 102 -4.92 3.03 9.05
C ALA A 102 -5.74 4.28 8.67
N SER A 103 -6.82 4.53 9.40
CA SER A 103 -7.74 5.66 9.18
C SER A 103 -7.25 6.98 9.81
N ARG A 104 -6.00 7.08 10.20
CA ARG A 104 -5.49 8.31 10.83
C ARG A 104 -4.99 9.26 9.76
N ASP A 105 -5.71 10.35 9.55
CA ASP A 105 -5.20 11.56 8.92
C ASP A 105 -4.14 12.16 9.85
N LEU A 106 -2.89 11.71 9.69
CA LEU A 106 -1.77 12.27 10.38
C LEU A 106 -1.25 13.43 9.52
N ALA A 107 -1.54 14.66 9.91
CA ALA A 107 -0.83 15.81 9.38
C ALA A 107 0.67 15.65 9.62
N LEU A 108 1.49 16.23 8.76
CA LEU A 108 2.96 16.15 8.90
C LEU A 108 3.43 16.69 10.27
N SER A 109 2.73 17.69 10.83
CA SER A 109 2.96 18.19 12.18
C SER A 109 2.75 17.15 13.29
N GLN A 110 1.82 16.22 13.08
CA GLN A 110 1.58 15.12 14.03
C GLN A 110 2.67 14.04 13.94
N TRP A 111 3.34 13.91 12.79
CA TRP A 111 4.53 13.08 12.65
C TRP A 111 5.69 13.57 13.54
N LEU A 112 5.80 14.90 13.78
CA LEU A 112 6.79 15.47 14.70
C LEU A 112 6.65 14.89 16.11
N GLY A 113 5.43 14.82 16.64
CA GLY A 113 5.19 14.34 18.01
C GLY A 113 5.23 12.82 18.14
N VAL A 114 4.60 12.10 17.20
CA VAL A 114 4.41 10.64 17.29
C VAL A 114 5.62 9.85 16.78
N ASN A 115 6.31 10.35 15.75
CA ASN A 115 7.39 9.63 15.06
C ASN A 115 8.79 10.24 15.30
N GLN A 116 8.87 11.27 16.12
CA GLN A 116 10.14 11.92 16.53
C GLN A 116 10.98 12.44 15.34
N ILE A 117 10.34 12.87 14.26
CA ILE A 117 11.03 13.64 13.23
C ILE A 117 11.33 15.05 13.76
N THR A 118 12.47 15.60 13.38
CA THR A 118 12.88 16.94 13.81
C THR A 118 12.16 18.02 12.99
N GLN A 119 12.14 19.24 13.52
CA GLN A 119 11.63 20.40 12.79
C GLN A 119 12.40 20.63 11.48
N ALA A 120 13.72 20.41 11.49
CA ALA A 120 14.56 20.51 10.30
C ALA A 120 14.15 19.49 9.23
N GLN A 121 13.88 18.23 9.62
CA GLN A 121 13.39 17.20 8.69
C GLN A 121 12.00 17.57 8.13
N THR A 122 11.12 18.16 8.93
CA THR A 122 9.81 18.63 8.46
C THR A 122 9.95 19.75 7.43
N GLN A 123 10.84 20.70 7.66
CA GLN A 123 11.14 21.78 6.70
C GLN A 123 11.71 21.20 5.40
N LEU A 124 12.61 20.22 5.48
CA LEU A 124 13.18 19.55 4.32
C LEU A 124 12.10 18.78 3.53
N LEU A 125 11.17 18.09 4.20
CA LEU A 125 10.03 17.43 3.54
C LEU A 125 9.13 18.42 2.81
N ARG A 126 8.86 19.60 3.39
CA ARG A 126 8.13 20.69 2.69
C ARG A 126 8.90 21.18 1.48
N GLN A 127 10.22 21.36 1.61
CA GLN A 127 11.06 21.73 0.47
C GLN A 127 11.01 20.69 -0.66
N VAL A 128 10.95 19.38 -0.35
CA VAL A 128 10.76 18.30 -1.35
C VAL A 128 9.45 18.52 -2.13
N LEU A 129 8.36 18.86 -1.45
CA LEU A 129 7.09 19.15 -2.13
C LEU A 129 7.17 20.42 -2.98
N ASP A 130 7.64 21.52 -2.40
CA ASP A 130 7.65 22.84 -3.02
C ASP A 130 8.57 22.89 -4.25
N SER A 131 9.63 22.07 -4.27
CA SER A 131 10.55 22.00 -5.41
C SER A 131 9.91 21.43 -6.67
N ARG A 132 8.75 20.76 -6.57
CA ARG A 132 8.10 20.05 -7.68
C ARG A 132 9.00 19.03 -8.37
N GLU A 133 10.03 18.57 -7.68
CA GLU A 133 10.91 17.50 -8.14
C GLU A 133 10.37 16.13 -7.74
N SER A 134 10.76 15.10 -8.48
CA SER A 134 10.35 13.74 -8.20
C SER A 134 11.09 13.14 -7.02
N PHE A 135 10.40 12.30 -6.24
CA PHE A 135 10.95 11.68 -5.04
C PHE A 135 10.52 10.21 -4.88
N LEU A 136 11.34 9.45 -4.17
CA LEU A 136 11.01 8.09 -3.71
C LEU A 136 11.09 8.01 -2.19
N ILE A 137 10.05 7.40 -1.58
CA ILE A 137 10.03 7.06 -0.16
C ILE A 137 10.31 5.57 -0.02
N SER A 138 11.42 5.21 0.61
CA SER A 138 11.84 3.83 0.83
C SER A 138 11.68 3.40 2.29
N GLY A 139 11.70 2.10 2.53
CA GLY A 139 11.62 1.50 3.87
C GLY A 139 11.06 0.08 3.84
N SER A 140 11.20 -0.64 4.94
CA SER A 140 10.66 -2.00 5.10
C SER A 140 9.12 -2.01 5.12
N ALA A 141 8.53 -3.22 5.06
CA ALA A 141 7.08 -3.39 5.27
C ALA A 141 6.69 -2.89 6.66
N GLY A 142 5.58 -2.15 6.75
CA GLY A 142 5.09 -1.59 8.02
C GLY A 142 5.87 -0.39 8.56
N ALA A 143 6.94 0.07 7.89
CA ALA A 143 7.72 1.23 8.34
C ALA A 143 6.91 2.54 8.37
N GLY A 144 5.83 2.63 7.60
CA GLY A 144 4.97 3.81 7.53
C GLY A 144 5.22 4.69 6.31
N LYS A 145 5.75 4.10 5.21
CA LYS A 145 5.99 4.79 3.93
C LYS A 145 4.73 5.47 3.38
N THR A 146 3.64 4.71 3.22
CA THR A 146 2.36 5.22 2.72
C THR A 146 1.77 6.28 3.65
N THR A 147 1.92 6.10 4.97
CA THR A 147 1.47 7.09 5.96
C THR A 147 2.25 8.40 5.84
N LEU A 148 3.58 8.33 5.65
CA LEU A 148 4.41 9.52 5.41
C LEU A 148 4.04 10.18 4.09
N LEU A 149 3.90 9.40 3.01
CA LEU A 149 3.50 9.89 1.69
C LEU A 149 2.17 10.63 1.76
N ARG A 150 1.17 10.04 2.41
CA ARG A 150 -0.14 10.66 2.63
C ARG A 150 -0.01 11.96 3.44
N ALA A 151 0.70 11.95 4.57
CA ALA A 151 0.90 13.14 5.40
C ALA A 151 1.60 14.26 4.61
N LEU A 152 2.60 13.91 3.81
CA LEU A 152 3.34 14.83 2.97
C LEU A 152 2.42 15.47 1.91
N LEU A 153 1.68 14.66 1.15
CA LEU A 153 0.79 15.15 0.10
C LEU A 153 -0.40 15.94 0.64
N SER A 154 -0.84 15.67 1.86
CA SER A 154 -1.94 16.41 2.52
C SER A 154 -1.56 17.84 2.90
N GLU A 155 -0.26 18.18 2.95
CA GLU A 155 0.21 19.58 3.16
C GLU A 155 -0.01 20.46 1.91
N ASN A 156 -0.11 19.85 0.72
CA ASN A 156 -0.25 20.58 -0.53
C ASN A 156 -1.68 20.49 -1.09
N SER A 157 -2.45 21.54 -0.92
CA SER A 157 -3.85 21.63 -1.36
C SER A 157 -4.04 22.25 -2.75
N SER A 158 -2.98 22.74 -3.39
CA SER A 158 -3.05 23.52 -4.64
C SER A 158 -2.66 22.73 -5.89
N GLU A 159 -2.07 21.55 -5.75
CA GLU A 159 -1.67 20.70 -6.87
C GLU A 159 -2.81 19.74 -7.29
N ARG A 160 -2.92 19.55 -8.61
CA ARG A 160 -3.70 18.45 -9.18
C ARG A 160 -2.90 17.15 -9.03
N ILE A 161 -3.31 16.32 -8.07
CA ILE A 161 -2.62 15.06 -7.75
C ILE A 161 -3.41 13.89 -8.33
N ILE A 162 -2.73 13.00 -9.04
CA ILE A 162 -3.30 11.72 -9.44
C ILE A 162 -2.58 10.62 -8.67
N THR A 163 -3.33 9.90 -7.83
CA THR A 163 -2.82 8.73 -7.10
C THR A 163 -3.17 7.45 -7.83
N ILE A 164 -2.22 6.52 -7.85
CA ILE A 164 -2.36 5.22 -8.52
C ILE A 164 -1.95 4.14 -7.52
N GLU A 165 -2.87 3.25 -7.18
CA GLU A 165 -2.69 2.29 -6.09
C GLU A 165 -3.28 0.93 -6.44
N ASP A 166 -2.73 -0.16 -5.90
CA ASP A 166 -3.37 -1.49 -5.91
C ASP A 166 -4.59 -1.51 -4.99
N THR A 167 -4.51 -0.77 -3.91
CA THR A 167 -5.54 -0.66 -2.87
C THR A 167 -5.56 0.78 -2.39
N VAL A 168 -6.74 1.35 -2.20
CA VAL A 168 -6.90 2.73 -1.72
C VAL A 168 -6.35 2.88 -0.30
N GLU A 169 -5.17 3.45 -0.17
CA GLU A 169 -4.53 3.75 1.11
C GLU A 169 -4.33 5.25 1.33
N LEU A 170 -4.03 6.00 0.27
CA LEU A 170 -3.66 7.42 0.36
C LEU A 170 -4.84 8.32 0.75
N GLN A 171 -6.03 8.11 0.20
CA GLN A 171 -7.28 8.81 0.55
C GLN A 171 -7.09 10.32 0.79
N LEU A 172 -6.46 11.02 -0.15
CA LEU A 172 -6.24 12.46 -0.03
C LEU A 172 -7.56 13.23 -0.09
N LEU A 173 -7.74 14.19 0.81
CA LEU A 173 -8.96 15.00 0.89
C LEU A 173 -8.94 16.24 0.00
N SER A 174 -7.90 16.44 -0.82
CA SER A 174 -7.80 17.56 -1.77
C SER A 174 -8.93 17.48 -2.80
N LYS A 175 -9.52 18.65 -3.12
CA LYS A 175 -10.59 18.74 -4.13
C LYS A 175 -10.12 18.40 -5.54
N ASP A 176 -8.83 18.58 -5.85
CA ASP A 176 -8.24 18.26 -7.15
C ASP A 176 -7.32 17.02 -7.03
N CYS A 177 -7.80 15.99 -6.33
CA CYS A 177 -7.16 14.69 -6.27
C CYS A 177 -8.01 13.65 -7.02
N VAL A 178 -7.39 12.92 -7.94
CA VAL A 178 -8.00 11.79 -8.63
C VAL A 178 -7.32 10.52 -8.16
N SER A 179 -8.10 9.60 -7.57
CA SER A 179 -7.62 8.28 -7.13
C SER A 179 -7.95 7.24 -8.19
N LEU A 180 -6.92 6.60 -8.73
CA LEU A 180 -7.01 5.49 -9.68
C LEU A 180 -6.57 4.21 -8.96
N VAL A 181 -7.36 3.14 -9.12
CA VAL A 181 -7.12 1.88 -8.43
C VAL A 181 -7.01 0.75 -9.44
N ALA A 182 -5.95 -0.03 -9.36
CA ALA A 182 -5.75 -1.20 -10.18
C ALA A 182 -6.87 -2.23 -9.95
N ARG A 183 -7.17 -2.99 -10.96
CA ARG A 183 -8.16 -4.06 -10.90
C ARG A 183 -7.52 -5.36 -11.35
N GLU A 184 -7.52 -6.36 -10.47
CA GLU A 184 -7.12 -7.71 -10.85
C GLU A 184 -8.10 -8.32 -11.85
N ALA A 185 -7.65 -9.27 -12.65
CA ALA A 185 -8.51 -10.04 -13.53
C ALA A 185 -9.63 -10.75 -12.74
N ASN A 186 -10.79 -10.92 -13.37
CA ASN A 186 -11.86 -11.74 -12.81
C ASN A 186 -11.50 -13.25 -12.89
N SER A 187 -12.40 -14.12 -12.41
CA SER A 187 -12.23 -15.58 -12.45
C SER A 187 -12.01 -16.17 -13.85
N GLU A 188 -12.39 -15.44 -14.92
CA GLU A 188 -12.18 -15.81 -16.32
C GLU A 188 -10.86 -15.24 -16.89
N GLY A 189 -10.02 -14.61 -16.08
CA GLY A 189 -8.78 -13.96 -16.51
C GLY A 189 -8.99 -12.66 -17.31
N ARG A 190 -10.17 -12.01 -17.19
CA ARG A 190 -10.52 -10.82 -17.96
C ARG A 190 -10.67 -9.58 -17.09
N GLY A 191 -10.51 -8.42 -17.72
CA GLY A 191 -10.82 -7.13 -17.11
C GLY A 191 -9.74 -6.64 -16.15
N GLU A 192 -8.52 -7.16 -16.21
CA GLU A 192 -7.38 -6.61 -15.50
C GLU A 192 -7.09 -5.17 -15.94
N ILE A 193 -6.79 -4.32 -14.98
CA ILE A 193 -6.25 -2.97 -15.19
C ILE A 193 -5.04 -2.81 -14.26
N THR A 194 -3.86 -2.78 -14.86
CA THR A 194 -2.59 -2.74 -14.10
C THR A 194 -2.24 -1.32 -13.67
N LEU A 195 -1.38 -1.19 -12.64
CA LEU A 195 -0.80 0.11 -12.24
C LEU A 195 -0.13 0.82 -13.42
N ASN A 196 0.57 0.07 -14.27
CA ASN A 196 1.25 0.63 -15.44
C ASN A 196 0.28 1.22 -16.48
N GLN A 197 -0.85 0.55 -16.74
CA GLN A 197 -1.89 1.09 -17.62
C GLN A 197 -2.48 2.38 -17.05
N LEU A 198 -2.80 2.40 -15.75
CA LEU A 198 -3.32 3.60 -15.07
C LEU A 198 -2.32 4.74 -15.11
N LEU A 199 -1.03 4.46 -14.96
CA LEU A 199 0.03 5.46 -15.04
C LEU A 199 0.10 6.08 -16.44
N ILE A 200 0.05 5.29 -17.50
CA ILE A 200 0.04 5.78 -18.88
C ILE A 200 -1.18 6.67 -19.15
N GLU A 201 -2.37 6.28 -18.67
CA GLU A 201 -3.56 7.10 -18.83
C GLU A 201 -3.51 8.39 -17.99
N SER A 202 -2.92 8.34 -16.80
CA SER A 202 -2.78 9.50 -15.92
C SER A 202 -1.96 10.63 -16.54
N LEU A 203 -0.98 10.32 -17.41
CA LEU A 203 -0.17 11.32 -18.12
C LEU A 203 -1.01 12.23 -19.01
N ARG A 204 -2.17 11.76 -19.50
CA ARG A 204 -3.10 12.52 -20.34
C ARG A 204 -4.12 13.33 -19.53
N MET A 205 -4.13 13.16 -18.20
CA MET A 205 -5.08 13.82 -17.30
C MET A 205 -4.58 15.16 -16.76
N ARG A 206 -3.46 15.68 -17.30
CA ARG A 206 -2.81 16.94 -16.91
C ARG A 206 -2.50 17.01 -15.39
N PRO A 207 -1.79 16.05 -14.83
CA PRO A 207 -1.38 16.09 -13.44
C PRO A 207 -0.32 17.16 -13.18
N ASP A 208 -0.38 17.83 -12.04
CA ASP A 208 0.77 18.57 -11.48
C ASP A 208 1.73 17.57 -10.81
N ARG A 209 1.17 16.49 -10.23
CA ARG A 209 1.94 15.41 -9.60
C ARG A 209 1.26 14.06 -9.80
N ILE A 210 2.06 13.06 -10.18
CA ILE A 210 1.64 11.66 -10.25
C ILE A 210 2.23 10.92 -9.06
N VAL A 211 1.41 10.15 -8.36
CA VAL A 211 1.82 9.43 -7.16
C VAL A 211 1.44 7.96 -7.27
N ILE A 212 2.43 7.08 -7.17
CA ILE A 212 2.19 5.63 -7.09
C ILE A 212 2.34 5.19 -5.64
N GLY A 213 1.30 4.55 -5.09
CA GLY A 213 1.29 4.06 -3.71
C GLY A 213 2.50 3.19 -3.40
N GLU A 214 2.81 2.23 -4.28
CA GLU A 214 4.02 1.41 -4.20
C GLU A 214 4.44 0.92 -5.58
N VAL A 215 5.72 1.03 -5.91
CA VAL A 215 6.30 0.50 -7.16
C VAL A 215 6.98 -0.85 -6.92
N ARG A 216 6.64 -1.82 -7.76
CA ARG A 216 7.12 -3.21 -7.63
C ARG A 216 7.57 -3.83 -8.94
N SER A 217 7.14 -3.27 -10.09
CA SER A 217 7.28 -3.87 -11.42
C SER A 217 7.45 -2.78 -12.49
N LEU A 218 6.88 -3.00 -13.67
CA LEU A 218 7.00 -2.16 -14.87
C LEU A 218 6.59 -0.69 -14.64
N GLU A 219 5.65 -0.42 -13.75
CA GLU A 219 5.20 0.94 -13.42
C GLU A 219 6.35 1.82 -12.90
N LEU A 220 7.38 1.23 -12.26
CA LEU A 220 8.59 1.98 -11.89
C LEU A 220 9.29 2.56 -13.12
N VAL A 221 9.52 1.74 -14.14
CA VAL A 221 10.22 2.17 -15.37
C VAL A 221 9.45 3.28 -16.06
N THR A 222 8.13 3.11 -16.21
CA THR A 222 7.25 4.12 -16.82
C THR A 222 7.22 5.41 -16.00
N LEU A 223 7.23 5.32 -14.65
CA LEU A 223 7.30 6.49 -13.77
C LEU A 223 8.61 7.26 -13.96
N LEU A 224 9.75 6.56 -14.04
CA LEU A 224 11.04 7.17 -14.28
C LEU A 224 11.11 7.86 -15.65
N GLN A 225 10.54 7.26 -16.69
CA GLN A 225 10.43 7.85 -18.03
C GLN A 225 9.54 9.12 -18.02
N ALA A 226 8.40 9.06 -17.35
CA ALA A 226 7.51 10.23 -17.17
C ALA A 226 8.22 11.34 -16.41
N SER A 227 8.93 11.02 -15.34
CA SER A 227 9.71 11.96 -14.55
C SER A 227 10.85 12.59 -15.37
N SER A 228 11.58 11.81 -16.16
CA SER A 228 12.63 12.33 -17.05
C SER A 228 12.07 13.25 -18.15
N SER A 229 10.80 13.12 -18.48
CA SER A 229 10.08 13.97 -19.45
C SER A 229 9.44 15.20 -18.82
N GLY A 230 9.70 15.47 -17.53
CA GLY A 230 9.27 16.68 -16.84
C GLY A 230 8.00 16.55 -16.00
N HIS A 231 7.43 15.33 -15.83
CA HIS A 231 6.33 15.12 -14.90
C HIS A 231 6.87 15.02 -13.47
N CYS A 232 6.26 15.74 -12.53
CA CYS A 232 6.57 15.57 -11.12
C CYS A 232 5.99 14.25 -10.60
N ALA A 233 6.81 13.40 -10.03
CA ALA A 233 6.41 12.07 -9.60
C ALA A 233 6.80 11.78 -8.14
N GLY A 234 5.95 11.02 -7.44
CA GLY A 234 6.23 10.48 -6.11
C GLY A 234 5.85 9.02 -6.03
N ALA A 235 6.63 8.20 -5.33
CA ALA A 235 6.25 6.81 -5.09
C ALA A 235 6.85 6.27 -3.81
N THR A 236 6.30 5.13 -3.32
CA THR A 236 6.99 4.33 -2.32
C THR A 236 7.65 3.09 -2.94
N ILE A 237 8.75 2.64 -2.34
CA ILE A 237 9.49 1.46 -2.76
C ILE A 237 9.99 0.68 -1.54
N HIS A 238 9.98 -0.64 -1.60
CA HIS A 238 10.59 -1.46 -0.56
C HIS A 238 12.10 -1.52 -0.70
N ALA A 239 12.82 -1.02 0.32
CA ALA A 239 14.26 -1.19 0.47
C ALA A 239 14.62 -1.18 1.96
N ALA A 240 15.64 -1.93 2.36
CA ALA A 240 16.04 -2.03 3.77
C ALA A 240 16.85 -0.82 4.25
N SER A 241 17.52 -0.11 3.34
CA SER A 241 18.20 1.17 3.60
C SER A 241 18.12 2.07 2.37
N ILE A 242 18.53 3.33 2.52
CA ILE A 242 18.52 4.29 1.42
C ILE A 242 19.58 3.93 0.35
N GLU A 243 20.70 3.31 0.75
CA GLU A 243 21.75 2.83 -0.15
C GLU A 243 21.26 1.67 -1.02
N GLN A 244 20.32 0.87 -0.52
CA GLN A 244 19.78 -0.29 -1.24
C GLN A 244 18.68 0.10 -2.25
N VAL A 245 18.27 1.36 -2.31
CA VAL A 245 17.24 1.81 -3.28
C VAL A 245 17.70 1.55 -4.71
N SER A 246 18.96 1.86 -5.06
CA SER A 246 19.50 1.61 -6.41
C SER A 246 19.45 0.13 -6.77
N ALA A 247 19.94 -0.74 -5.90
CA ALA A 247 19.92 -2.19 -6.12
C ALA A 247 18.48 -2.73 -6.27
N ARG A 248 17.53 -2.14 -5.52
CA ARG A 248 16.11 -2.50 -5.66
C ARG A 248 15.53 -2.08 -7.00
N ILE A 249 15.87 -0.88 -7.49
CA ILE A 249 15.49 -0.40 -8.83
C ILE A 249 16.04 -1.33 -9.91
N GLU A 250 17.32 -1.71 -9.83
CA GLU A 250 17.95 -2.66 -10.75
C GLU A 250 17.26 -4.04 -10.74
N SER A 251 16.90 -4.54 -9.55
CA SER A 251 16.17 -5.80 -9.41
C SER A 251 14.80 -5.75 -10.11
N ILE A 252 14.05 -4.64 -9.95
CA ILE A 252 12.76 -4.44 -10.61
C ILE A 252 12.95 -4.33 -12.14
N ALA A 253 13.98 -3.61 -12.60
CA ALA A 253 14.29 -3.48 -14.01
C ALA A 253 14.58 -4.83 -14.65
N THR A 254 15.40 -5.67 -14.01
CA THR A 254 15.70 -7.04 -14.45
C THR A 254 14.42 -7.88 -14.56
N ALA A 255 13.58 -7.86 -13.55
CA ALA A 255 12.31 -8.59 -13.55
C ALA A 255 11.33 -8.09 -14.64
N SER A 256 11.47 -6.84 -15.06
CA SER A 256 10.68 -6.20 -16.12
C SER A 256 11.34 -6.26 -17.51
N LEU A 257 12.40 -7.04 -17.65
CA LEU A 257 13.17 -7.26 -18.90
C LEU A 257 13.83 -6.00 -19.48
N PHE A 258 14.18 -5.03 -18.61
CA PHE A 258 14.96 -3.86 -18.96
C PHE A 258 16.42 -4.01 -18.54
N GLU A 259 17.31 -3.27 -19.22
CA GLU A 259 18.72 -3.21 -18.86
C GLU A 259 18.89 -2.50 -17.50
N PRO A 260 19.33 -3.20 -16.42
CA PRO A 260 19.30 -2.67 -15.06
C PRO A 260 20.11 -1.37 -14.89
N GLN A 261 21.30 -1.31 -15.53
CA GLN A 261 22.17 -0.14 -15.41
C GLN A 261 21.58 1.10 -16.10
N GLN A 262 20.86 0.93 -17.20
CA GLN A 262 20.19 2.03 -17.88
C GLN A 262 19.06 2.59 -16.99
N ILE A 263 18.27 1.72 -16.36
CA ILE A 263 17.19 2.14 -15.46
C ILE A 263 17.75 2.77 -14.18
N ALA A 264 18.86 2.27 -13.63
CA ALA A 264 19.51 2.91 -12.48
C ALA A 264 20.03 4.32 -12.82
N ARG A 265 20.62 4.52 -14.00
CA ARG A 265 21.03 5.86 -14.49
C ARG A 265 19.81 6.77 -14.68
N LEU A 266 18.74 6.26 -15.28
CA LEU A 266 17.50 7.01 -15.45
C LEU A 266 16.90 7.42 -14.09
N ALA A 267 16.90 6.53 -13.11
CA ALA A 267 16.44 6.84 -11.75
C ALA A 267 17.31 7.92 -11.10
N LYS A 268 18.62 7.83 -11.26
CA LYS A 268 19.56 8.84 -10.73
C LYS A 268 19.33 10.24 -11.34
N SER A 269 18.99 10.34 -12.60
CA SER A 269 18.75 11.61 -13.29
C SER A 269 17.33 12.16 -13.11
N SER A 270 16.33 11.30 -12.89
CA SER A 270 14.92 11.70 -12.85
C SER A 270 14.34 11.84 -11.44
N ILE A 271 14.88 11.10 -10.46
CA ILE A 271 14.46 11.20 -9.06
C ILE A 271 15.44 12.11 -8.31
N ALA A 272 14.97 13.25 -7.85
CA ALA A 272 15.81 14.23 -7.17
C ALA A 272 15.99 13.93 -5.68
N TRP A 273 15.00 13.30 -5.04
CA TRP A 273 15.00 13.09 -3.60
C TRP A 273 14.76 11.64 -3.22
N LEU A 274 15.55 11.15 -2.28
CA LEU A 274 15.34 9.89 -1.59
C LEU A 274 15.01 10.14 -0.13
N ILE A 275 13.92 9.53 0.34
CA ILE A 275 13.44 9.59 1.71
C ILE A 275 13.37 8.15 2.22
N HIS A 276 14.05 7.85 3.32
CA HIS A 276 14.01 6.52 3.91
C HIS A 276 13.35 6.54 5.28
N VAL A 277 12.39 5.64 5.47
CA VAL A 277 11.70 5.44 6.75
C VAL A 277 12.15 4.12 7.34
N SER A 278 12.78 4.16 8.51
CA SER A 278 13.19 2.97 9.27
C SER A 278 12.52 2.94 10.64
N ILE A 279 12.51 1.76 11.25
CA ILE A 279 12.02 1.55 12.62
C ILE A 279 13.22 1.14 13.48
N GLN A 280 13.49 1.91 14.54
CA GLN A 280 14.51 1.60 15.54
C GLN A 280 13.82 1.47 16.91
N GLY A 281 13.64 0.22 17.37
CA GLY A 281 12.82 -0.05 18.54
C GLY A 281 11.37 0.33 18.33
N SER A 282 10.84 1.29 19.11
CA SER A 282 9.49 1.84 18.95
C SER A 282 9.44 3.15 18.14
N ARG A 283 10.59 3.65 17.67
CA ARG A 283 10.72 4.93 17.00
C ARG A 283 10.84 4.79 15.50
N ARG A 284 10.23 5.70 14.75
CA ARG A 284 10.48 5.86 13.33
C ARG A 284 11.55 6.91 13.11
N CYS A 285 12.53 6.57 12.27
CA CYS A 285 13.62 7.45 11.88
C CYS A 285 13.48 7.79 10.41
N LEU A 286 13.79 9.04 10.05
CA LEU A 286 13.81 9.50 8.67
C LEU A 286 15.25 9.86 8.27
N GLU A 287 15.61 9.45 7.07
CA GLU A 287 16.78 9.94 6.36
C GLU A 287 16.30 10.58 5.05
N ILE A 288 16.76 11.79 4.74
CA ILE A 288 16.34 12.54 3.56
C ILE A 288 17.60 13.05 2.88
N ARG A 289 17.78 12.75 1.60
CA ARG A 289 18.93 13.23 0.83
C ARG A 289 18.60 13.46 -0.63
N ARG A 290 19.43 14.25 -1.29
CA ARG A 290 19.47 14.33 -2.75
C ARG A 290 19.96 13.03 -3.34
N ASN A 291 19.40 12.63 -4.47
CA ASN A 291 19.82 11.47 -5.25
C ASN A 291 20.94 11.91 -6.23
N VAL A 292 22.16 12.01 -5.73
CA VAL A 292 23.35 12.47 -6.47
C VAL A 292 24.20 11.32 -6.98
#